data_9f46b9e89b9ecbd1981d20c7f398662a
#
_entry.id   9f46b9e89b9ecbd1981d20c7f398662a
#
_cell.length_a   1.000
_cell.length_b   1.000
_cell.length_c   1.000
_cell.angle_alpha   90.00
_cell.angle_beta   90.00
_cell.angle_gamma   90.00
#
_symmetry.space_group_name_H-M   'P 1'
#
loop_
_entity.id
_entity.type
_entity.pdbx_description
1 polymer ?
#
loop_
_entity_poly.entity_id
_entity_poly.type
_entity_poly.pdbx_seq_one_letter_code
_entity_poly.pdbx_strand_id
1 'polypeptide(L)'
;MLERLRNLVLEALPEEGRIENPMPCLALTRFNGPQKNRQCFHHPMMALVLGGEKESLIGGRPVVYGAGEAVVALDLPGAYQIRNASPEHPFLSLSIRLDRAIITELLTEAPELRPAPNSRDAQESVSVERLPDDILNALVRYLEAMHSPRRAAVLGPMILKEIHYLLLEGPQGRVL
;
A
#
# COMPACT_ATOMS: atom_id res chain seq x y z
N MET A 1 -5.45 -12.95 8.11
CA MET A 1 -4.42 -11.92 7.84
C MET A 1 -4.95 -10.49 7.93
N LEU A 2 -5.96 -10.10 7.14
CA LEU A 2 -6.49 -8.74 7.10
C LEU A 2 -6.92 -8.22 8.48
N GLU A 3 -7.60 -9.05 9.28
CA GLU A 3 -7.99 -8.68 10.64
C GLU A 3 -6.78 -8.40 11.54
N ARG A 4 -5.71 -9.19 11.42
CA ARG A 4 -4.47 -8.94 12.16
C ARG A 4 -3.81 -7.62 11.76
N LEU A 5 -3.73 -7.34 10.45
CA LEU A 5 -3.24 -6.05 9.95
C LEU A 5 -4.09 -4.89 10.46
N ARG A 6 -5.41 -5.04 10.43
CA ARG A 6 -6.34 -4.04 10.96
C ARG A 6 -6.07 -3.74 12.44
N ASN A 7 -5.90 -4.78 13.25
CA ASN A 7 -5.64 -4.63 14.69
C ASN A 7 -4.28 -3.94 14.94
N LEU A 8 -3.23 -4.33 14.22
CA LEU A 8 -1.91 -3.69 14.31
C LEU A 8 -1.95 -2.21 13.93
N VAL A 9 -2.75 -1.85 12.90
CA VAL A 9 -2.91 -0.44 12.51
C VAL A 9 -3.71 0.33 13.57
N LEU A 10 -4.75 -0.25 14.14
CA LEU A 10 -5.53 0.39 15.22
C LEU A 10 -4.70 0.60 16.49
N GLU A 11 -3.80 -0.35 16.81
CA GLU A 11 -2.87 -0.24 17.93
C GLU A 11 -1.84 0.87 17.70
N ALA A 12 -1.27 0.94 16.48
CA ALA A 12 -0.29 1.96 16.13
C ALA A 12 -0.90 3.36 15.94
N LEU A 13 -2.19 3.43 15.57
CA LEU A 13 -2.93 4.67 15.30
C LEU A 13 -4.29 4.63 16.01
N PRO A 14 -4.32 4.79 17.36
CA PRO A 14 -5.55 4.67 18.16
C PRO A 14 -6.55 5.79 17.92
N GLU A 15 -6.09 6.95 17.43
CA GLU A 15 -6.92 8.12 17.13
C GLU A 15 -6.98 8.38 15.61
N GLU A 16 -7.94 9.24 15.22
CA GLU A 16 -8.03 9.71 13.84
C GLU A 16 -6.75 10.46 13.43
N GLY A 17 -6.23 10.15 12.28
CA GLY A 17 -5.04 10.81 11.75
C GLY A 17 -4.30 10.02 10.70
N ARG A 18 -3.09 10.49 10.44
CA ARG A 18 -2.12 9.84 9.56
C ARG A 18 -0.73 9.94 10.19
N ILE A 19 -0.05 8.82 10.26
CA ILE A 19 1.36 8.78 10.61
C ILE A 19 2.18 8.34 9.41
N GLU A 20 3.30 9.03 9.19
CA GLU A 20 4.21 8.74 8.09
C GLU A 20 5.55 8.28 8.60
N ASN A 21 6.11 7.29 7.93
CA ASN A 21 7.41 6.70 8.23
C ASN A 21 7.59 6.18 9.67
N PRO A 22 6.56 5.56 10.30
CA PRO A 22 6.81 4.83 11.54
C PRO A 22 7.77 3.65 11.31
N MET A 23 7.80 3.15 10.07
CA MET A 23 8.83 2.31 9.46
C MET A 23 9.20 2.92 8.11
N PRO A 24 10.36 2.62 7.52
CA PRO A 24 10.73 3.14 6.19
C PRO A 24 9.64 2.90 5.16
N CYS A 25 9.29 3.91 4.39
CA CYS A 25 8.26 3.87 3.34
C CYS A 25 6.82 3.55 3.79
N LEU A 26 6.56 3.36 5.08
CA LEU A 26 5.24 3.03 5.61
C LEU A 26 4.46 4.30 5.96
N ALA A 27 3.18 4.34 5.62
CA ALA A 27 2.24 5.28 6.21
C ALA A 27 0.96 4.56 6.63
N LEU A 28 0.38 4.97 7.75
CA LEU A 28 -0.88 4.47 8.30
C LEU A 28 -1.89 5.59 8.34
N THR A 29 -3.13 5.30 7.97
CA THR A 29 -4.21 6.29 7.93
C THR A 29 -5.46 5.75 8.61
N ARG A 30 -6.08 6.59 9.45
CA ARG A 30 -7.37 6.35 10.07
C ARG A 30 -8.25 7.59 9.94
N PHE A 31 -9.47 7.41 9.44
CA PHE A 31 -10.51 8.44 9.45
C PHE A 31 -11.77 7.90 10.10
N ASN A 32 -12.31 8.63 11.06
CA ASN A 32 -13.52 8.28 11.79
C ASN A 32 -14.77 8.95 11.19
N GLY A 33 -14.63 9.61 10.05
CA GLY A 33 -15.70 10.26 9.34
C GLY A 33 -15.43 10.39 7.84
N PRO A 34 -16.46 10.74 7.05
CA PRO A 34 -16.32 10.92 5.60
C PRO A 34 -15.29 12.01 5.26
N GLN A 35 -14.51 11.77 4.21
CA GLN A 35 -13.57 12.73 3.64
C GLN A 35 -13.98 13.04 2.20
N LYS A 36 -14.08 14.33 1.85
CA LYS A 36 -14.51 14.75 0.51
C LYS A 36 -13.42 15.56 -0.18
N ASN A 37 -13.25 15.31 -1.48
CA ASN A 37 -12.41 16.12 -2.38
C ASN A 37 -10.98 16.39 -1.87
N ARG A 38 -10.35 15.36 -1.30
CA ARG A 38 -8.95 15.44 -0.91
C ARG A 38 -8.07 15.28 -2.15
N GLN A 39 -7.39 16.35 -2.52
CA GLN A 39 -6.36 16.27 -3.57
C GLN A 39 -5.13 15.55 -3.03
N CYS A 40 -4.53 14.71 -3.86
CA CYS A 40 -3.31 13.99 -3.54
C CYS A 40 -2.44 13.84 -4.79
N PHE A 41 -1.16 13.61 -4.58
CA PHE A 41 -0.25 13.14 -5.60
C PHE A 41 0.15 11.72 -5.22
N HIS A 42 -0.13 10.78 -6.10
CA HIS A 42 0.27 9.40 -5.90
C HIS A 42 1.72 9.24 -6.35
N HIS A 43 2.66 9.35 -5.40
CA HIS A 43 4.00 8.82 -5.62
C HIS A 43 3.92 7.31 -5.85
N PRO A 44 4.90 6.67 -6.47
CA PRO A 44 4.89 5.23 -6.61
C PRO A 44 4.60 4.57 -5.27
N MET A 45 3.44 3.91 -5.16
CA MET A 45 2.97 3.35 -3.89
C MET A 45 2.03 2.17 -4.09
N MET A 46 2.02 1.29 -3.10
CA MET A 46 0.95 0.33 -2.85
C MET A 46 0.16 0.80 -1.63
N ALA A 47 -1.18 0.83 -1.71
CA ALA A 47 -2.04 1.12 -0.57
C ALA A 47 -3.11 0.05 -0.41
N LEU A 48 -3.14 -0.59 0.76
CA LEU A 48 -4.12 -1.59 1.16
C LEU A 48 -5.17 -0.96 2.06
N VAL A 49 -6.45 -1.12 1.70
CA VAL A 49 -7.57 -0.75 2.57
C VAL A 49 -7.85 -1.91 3.55
N LEU A 50 -7.94 -1.58 4.83
CA LEU A 50 -8.19 -2.53 5.92
C LEU A 50 -9.58 -2.35 6.56
N GLY A 51 -10.25 -1.25 6.25
CA GLY A 51 -11.61 -0.95 6.71
C GLY A 51 -12.18 0.24 5.96
N GLY A 52 -13.49 0.21 5.73
CA GLY A 52 -14.18 1.22 4.94
C GLY A 52 -13.96 1.08 3.44
N GLU A 53 -14.27 2.14 2.70
CA GLU A 53 -14.20 2.22 1.25
C GLU A 53 -13.63 3.57 0.83
N LYS A 54 -12.80 3.55 -0.20
CA LYS A 54 -12.21 4.74 -0.80
C LYS A 54 -12.54 4.79 -2.29
N GLU A 55 -13.00 5.96 -2.73
CA GLU A 55 -13.10 6.29 -4.15
C GLU A 55 -11.96 7.25 -4.50
N SER A 56 -11.16 6.89 -5.49
CA SER A 56 -10.05 7.72 -5.98
C SER A 56 -10.25 8.06 -7.44
N LEU A 57 -9.99 9.30 -7.80
CA LEU A 57 -9.88 9.72 -9.20
C LEU A 57 -8.40 9.62 -9.58
N ILE A 58 -8.05 8.62 -10.37
CA ILE A 58 -6.67 8.34 -10.76
C ILE A 58 -6.57 8.38 -12.28
N GLY A 59 -5.71 9.26 -12.81
CA GLY A 59 -5.61 9.46 -14.25
C GLY A 59 -6.93 9.85 -14.92
N GLY A 60 -7.81 10.56 -14.21
CA GLY A 60 -9.13 10.97 -14.70
C GLY A 60 -10.22 9.89 -14.63
N ARG A 61 -9.92 8.70 -14.09
CA ARG A 61 -10.88 7.60 -13.94
C ARG A 61 -11.25 7.40 -12.47
N PRO A 62 -12.54 7.29 -12.14
CA PRO A 62 -12.97 6.93 -10.80
C PRO A 62 -12.69 5.45 -10.55
N VAL A 63 -12.03 5.15 -9.44
CA VAL A 63 -11.71 3.79 -8.99
C VAL A 63 -12.19 3.67 -7.55
N VAL A 64 -13.05 2.68 -7.28
CA VAL A 64 -13.58 2.39 -5.95
C VAL A 64 -12.94 1.10 -5.45
N TYR A 65 -12.43 1.12 -4.24
CA TYR A 65 -11.82 -0.03 -3.59
C TYR A 65 -12.01 0.01 -2.09
N GLY A 66 -12.15 -1.17 -1.48
CA GLY A 66 -12.52 -1.35 -0.10
C GLY A 66 -11.66 -2.35 0.65
N ALA A 67 -12.14 -2.79 1.80
CA ALA A 67 -11.41 -3.67 2.70
C ALA A 67 -10.91 -4.95 2.01
N GLY A 68 -9.61 -5.20 2.08
CA GLY A 68 -8.91 -6.31 1.46
C GLY A 68 -8.40 -6.04 0.05
N GLU A 69 -8.70 -4.87 -0.53
CA GLU A 69 -8.21 -4.47 -1.83
C GLU A 69 -7.06 -3.48 -1.70
N ALA A 70 -6.08 -3.63 -2.57
CA ALA A 70 -4.93 -2.74 -2.67
C ALA A 70 -4.89 -2.07 -4.03
N VAL A 71 -4.52 -0.80 -4.04
CA VAL A 71 -4.15 -0.05 -5.24
C VAL A 71 -2.64 0.04 -5.33
N VAL A 72 -2.10 -0.26 -6.50
CA VAL A 72 -0.73 0.10 -6.89
C VAL A 72 -0.83 1.21 -7.91
N ALA A 73 -0.17 2.32 -7.65
CA ALA A 73 -0.21 3.51 -8.50
C ALA A 73 1.19 4.11 -8.65
N LEU A 74 1.47 4.61 -9.84
CA LEU A 74 2.66 5.38 -10.16
C LEU A 74 2.35 6.88 -10.18
N ASP A 75 3.36 7.72 -10.11
CA ASP A 75 3.39 9.19 -10.15
C ASP A 75 2.20 9.87 -10.89
N LEU A 76 1.02 9.87 -10.29
CA LEU A 76 -0.19 10.41 -10.88
C LEU A 76 -0.87 11.42 -9.94
N PRO A 77 -1.32 12.57 -10.47
CA PRO A 77 -2.22 13.44 -9.73
C PRO A 77 -3.57 12.73 -9.54
N GLY A 78 -4.17 12.94 -8.40
CA GLY A 78 -5.45 12.35 -8.08
C GLY A 78 -6.22 13.12 -7.02
N ALA A 79 -7.45 12.73 -6.85
CA ALA A 79 -8.29 13.14 -5.73
C ALA A 79 -8.97 11.92 -5.15
N TYR A 80 -9.34 11.98 -3.88
CA TYR A 80 -10.06 10.88 -3.27
C TYR A 80 -11.16 11.37 -2.33
N GLN A 81 -12.10 10.49 -2.08
CA GLN A 81 -13.10 10.62 -1.04
C GLN A 81 -13.27 9.30 -0.29
N ILE A 82 -13.69 9.43 0.98
CA ILE A 82 -14.05 8.33 1.86
C ILE A 82 -15.50 8.56 2.24
N ARG A 83 -16.38 7.58 1.99
CA ARG A 83 -17.83 7.79 2.12
C ARG A 83 -18.37 7.31 3.47
N ASN A 84 -18.11 6.11 3.85
CA ASN A 84 -18.83 5.37 4.90
C ASN A 84 -17.95 5.13 6.14
N ALA A 85 -17.20 6.13 6.59
CA ALA A 85 -16.42 6.02 7.81
C ALA A 85 -17.20 6.56 9.02
N SER A 86 -17.06 5.88 10.16
CA SER A 86 -17.56 6.32 11.49
C SER A 86 -16.55 5.89 12.56
N PRO A 87 -16.68 6.41 13.80
CA PRO A 87 -15.82 5.96 14.91
C PRO A 87 -15.87 4.44 15.16
N GLU A 88 -17.05 3.81 14.98
CA GLU A 88 -17.24 2.37 15.15
C GLU A 88 -16.72 1.56 13.96
N HIS A 89 -16.79 2.17 12.78
CA HIS A 89 -16.34 1.57 11.51
C HIS A 89 -15.42 2.55 10.77
N PRO A 90 -14.20 2.79 11.28
CA PRO A 90 -13.29 3.75 10.68
C PRO A 90 -12.77 3.27 9.32
N PHE A 91 -12.49 4.23 8.46
CA PHE A 91 -11.63 3.96 7.32
C PHE A 91 -10.20 3.73 7.82
N LEU A 92 -9.62 2.62 7.42
CA LEU A 92 -8.26 2.24 7.77
C LEU A 92 -7.50 1.85 6.52
N SER A 93 -6.28 2.35 6.37
CA SER A 93 -5.37 1.89 5.33
C SER A 93 -3.91 1.94 5.78
N LEU A 94 -3.12 1.07 5.20
CA LEU A 94 -1.68 1.17 5.19
C LEU A 94 -1.19 1.42 3.77
N SER A 95 -0.11 2.15 3.61
CA SER A 95 0.54 2.32 2.32
C SER A 95 2.05 2.15 2.44
N ILE A 96 2.63 1.50 1.42
CA ILE A 96 4.06 1.36 1.22
C ILE A 96 4.43 2.21 0.01
N ARG A 97 5.28 3.21 0.22
CA ARG A 97 5.91 3.93 -0.88
C ARG A 97 6.93 3.00 -1.55
N LEU A 98 6.84 2.88 -2.86
CA LEU A 98 7.74 2.02 -3.63
C LEU A 98 9.09 2.71 -3.80
N ASP A 99 10.13 2.05 -3.33
CA ASP A 99 11.50 2.56 -3.40
C ASP A 99 12.15 2.12 -4.71
N ARG A 100 12.44 3.10 -5.57
CA ARG A 100 13.05 2.86 -6.88
C ARG A 100 14.43 2.21 -6.79
N ALA A 101 15.18 2.47 -5.71
CA ALA A 101 16.49 1.85 -5.52
C ALA A 101 16.33 0.34 -5.26
N ILE A 102 15.38 -0.05 -4.39
CA ILE A 102 15.04 -1.46 -4.13
C ILE A 102 14.56 -2.15 -5.41
N ILE A 103 13.66 -1.50 -6.16
CA ILE A 103 13.15 -2.05 -7.43
C ILE A 103 14.31 -2.26 -8.41
N THR A 104 15.21 -1.28 -8.58
CA THR A 104 16.34 -1.37 -9.48
C THR A 104 17.29 -2.51 -9.07
N GLU A 105 17.55 -2.65 -7.78
CA GLU A 105 18.36 -3.73 -7.22
C GLU A 105 17.74 -5.09 -7.54
N LEU A 106 16.44 -5.28 -7.27
CA LEU A 106 15.71 -6.52 -7.53
C LEU A 106 15.70 -6.88 -9.03
N LEU A 107 15.46 -5.91 -9.92
CA LEU A 107 15.47 -6.13 -11.36
C LEU A 107 16.89 -6.39 -11.91
N THR A 108 17.93 -6.09 -11.15
CA THR A 108 19.32 -6.44 -11.47
C THR A 108 19.64 -7.85 -11.00
N GLU A 109 19.18 -8.24 -9.82
CA GLU A 109 19.35 -9.59 -9.24
C GLU A 109 18.47 -10.63 -9.93
N ALA A 110 17.25 -10.26 -10.35
CA ALA A 110 16.25 -11.12 -11.00
C ALA A 110 15.66 -10.43 -12.26
N PRO A 111 16.39 -10.40 -13.38
CA PRO A 111 15.96 -9.70 -14.59
C PRO A 111 14.65 -10.22 -15.20
N GLU A 112 14.27 -11.46 -14.89
CA GLU A 112 13.02 -12.11 -15.30
C GLU A 112 11.77 -11.46 -14.72
N LEU A 113 11.91 -10.68 -13.65
CA LEU A 113 10.79 -9.90 -13.05
C LEU A 113 10.38 -8.71 -13.91
N ARG A 114 11.16 -8.36 -14.94
CA ARG A 114 10.80 -7.25 -15.83
C ARG A 114 9.56 -7.58 -16.64
N PRO A 115 8.55 -6.67 -16.70
CA PRO A 115 7.42 -6.86 -17.58
C PRO A 115 7.85 -7.05 -19.03
N ALA A 116 7.15 -7.92 -19.76
CA ALA A 116 7.42 -8.11 -21.19
C ALA A 116 7.20 -6.79 -21.96
N PRO A 117 8.11 -6.37 -22.86
CA PRO A 117 8.09 -5.04 -23.50
C PRO A 117 6.85 -4.77 -24.36
N ASN A 118 6.02 -5.77 -24.65
CA ASN A 118 4.82 -5.67 -25.48
C ASN A 118 3.51 -6.02 -24.75
N SER A 119 3.50 -6.09 -23.43
CA SER A 119 2.25 -6.29 -22.70
C SER A 119 1.39 -5.03 -22.86
N ARG A 120 0.14 -5.18 -23.36
CA ARG A 120 -0.83 -4.08 -23.42
C ARG A 120 -1.09 -3.48 -22.03
N ASP A 121 -0.78 -4.23 -21.00
CA ASP A 121 -0.90 -3.89 -19.58
C ASP A 121 0.17 -2.89 -19.10
N ALA A 122 1.29 -2.73 -19.83
CA ALA A 122 2.32 -1.73 -19.53
C ALA A 122 1.84 -0.25 -19.67
N GLN A 123 0.62 -0.03 -20.16
CA GLN A 123 -0.01 1.30 -20.22
C GLN A 123 -0.92 1.60 -19.02
N GLU A 124 -1.17 0.64 -18.14
CA GLU A 124 -1.97 0.85 -16.95
C GLU A 124 -1.07 1.37 -15.81
N SER A 125 -1.20 2.65 -15.50
CA SER A 125 -0.49 3.27 -14.38
C SER A 125 -1.13 2.97 -13.02
N VAL A 126 -2.15 2.11 -12.97
CA VAL A 126 -2.92 1.77 -11.76
C VAL A 126 -3.46 0.35 -11.86
N SER A 127 -3.26 -0.43 -10.81
CA SER A 127 -3.90 -1.72 -10.58
C SER A 127 -4.67 -1.68 -9.26
N VAL A 128 -5.86 -2.30 -9.22
CA VAL A 128 -6.63 -2.54 -7.99
C VAL A 128 -6.94 -4.02 -7.92
N GLU A 129 -6.38 -4.68 -6.91
CA GLU A 129 -6.50 -6.13 -6.75
C GLU A 129 -6.46 -6.51 -5.27
N ARG A 130 -6.87 -7.71 -4.95
CA ARG A 130 -6.62 -8.33 -3.64
C ARG A 130 -5.18 -8.82 -3.59
N LEU A 131 -4.51 -8.51 -2.48
CA LEU A 131 -3.14 -8.98 -2.28
C LEU A 131 -3.12 -10.48 -1.94
N PRO A 132 -2.15 -11.22 -2.50
CA PRO A 132 -1.86 -12.60 -2.09
C PRO A 132 -1.46 -12.71 -0.61
N ASP A 133 -1.63 -13.90 -0.04
CA ASP A 133 -1.38 -14.14 1.38
C ASP A 133 0.09 -13.94 1.79
N ASP A 134 1.04 -14.16 0.90
CA ASP A 134 2.47 -13.94 1.14
C ASP A 134 2.79 -12.45 1.34
N ILE A 135 2.21 -11.56 0.52
CA ILE A 135 2.33 -10.11 0.71
C ILE A 135 1.66 -9.68 2.03
N LEU A 136 0.46 -10.20 2.32
CA LEU A 136 -0.22 -9.92 3.59
C LEU A 136 0.60 -10.38 4.80
N ASN A 137 1.25 -11.54 4.72
CA ASN A 137 2.17 -12.06 5.74
C ASN A 137 3.39 -11.16 5.93
N ALA A 138 4.00 -10.71 4.82
CA ALA A 138 5.13 -9.79 4.87
C ALA A 138 4.73 -8.46 5.53
N LEU A 139 3.56 -7.91 5.20
CA LEU A 139 3.02 -6.69 5.81
C LEU A 139 2.76 -6.86 7.32
N VAL A 140 2.23 -8.01 7.76
CA VAL A 140 2.07 -8.31 9.19
C VAL A 140 3.42 -8.26 9.89
N ARG A 141 4.42 -8.97 9.39
CA ARG A 141 5.78 -8.99 9.97
C ARG A 141 6.42 -7.60 9.97
N TYR A 142 6.15 -6.80 8.94
CA TYR A 142 6.65 -5.43 8.85
C TYR A 142 6.07 -4.54 9.94
N LEU A 143 4.75 -4.60 10.18
CA LEU A 143 4.10 -3.86 11.26
C LEU A 143 4.54 -4.36 12.64
N GLU A 144 4.67 -5.68 12.83
CA GLU A 144 5.14 -6.27 14.10
C GLU A 144 6.58 -5.85 14.44
N ALA A 145 7.42 -5.62 13.43
CA ALA A 145 8.79 -5.15 13.66
C ALA A 145 8.83 -3.76 14.31
N MET A 146 7.78 -2.93 14.15
CA MET A 146 7.69 -1.60 14.79
C MET A 146 7.73 -1.67 16.32
N HIS A 147 7.27 -2.75 16.93
CA HIS A 147 7.24 -2.89 18.39
C HIS A 147 8.64 -3.03 19.03
N SER A 148 9.69 -3.16 18.21
CA SER A 148 11.06 -3.28 18.70
C SER A 148 12.02 -2.47 17.82
N PRO A 149 12.66 -1.42 18.35
CA PRO A 149 13.64 -0.62 17.58
C PRO A 149 14.73 -1.47 16.94
N ARG A 150 15.19 -2.52 17.63
CA ARG A 150 16.20 -3.45 17.11
C ARG A 150 15.67 -4.26 15.93
N ARG A 151 14.43 -4.77 16.01
CA ARG A 151 13.80 -5.50 14.90
C ARG A 151 13.52 -4.57 13.72
N ALA A 152 13.00 -3.38 13.98
CA ALA A 152 12.76 -2.37 12.97
C ALA A 152 14.04 -2.05 12.18
N ALA A 153 15.17 -1.85 12.89
CA ALA A 153 16.45 -1.52 12.26
C ALA A 153 17.04 -2.67 11.43
N VAL A 154 16.89 -3.91 11.87
CA VAL A 154 17.54 -5.08 11.24
C VAL A 154 16.60 -5.77 10.24
N LEU A 155 15.37 -6.10 10.67
CA LEU A 155 14.44 -6.85 9.84
C LEU A 155 13.62 -5.94 8.91
N GLY A 156 13.39 -4.68 9.30
CA GLY A 156 12.60 -3.75 8.51
C GLY A 156 13.07 -3.63 7.06
N PRO A 157 14.34 -3.32 6.77
CA PRO A 157 14.83 -3.24 5.39
C PRO A 157 14.70 -4.56 4.61
N MET A 158 14.91 -5.70 5.28
CA MET A 158 14.81 -7.02 4.65
C MET A 158 13.36 -7.32 4.25
N ILE A 159 12.41 -7.08 5.16
CA ILE A 159 10.99 -7.31 4.89
C ILE A 159 10.48 -6.31 3.84
N LEU A 160 10.95 -5.07 3.87
CA LEU A 160 10.60 -4.08 2.85
C LEU A 160 11.06 -4.52 1.46
N LYS A 161 12.29 -5.05 1.32
CA LYS A 161 12.80 -5.63 0.07
C LYS A 161 11.94 -6.83 -0.38
N GLU A 162 11.56 -7.70 0.56
CA GLU A 162 10.66 -8.83 0.30
C GLU A 162 9.29 -8.35 -0.23
N ILE A 163 8.68 -7.33 0.38
CA ILE A 163 7.41 -6.76 -0.10
C ILE A 163 7.54 -6.26 -1.54
N HIS A 164 8.63 -5.55 -1.86
CA HIS A 164 8.88 -5.09 -3.24
C HIS A 164 9.06 -6.24 -4.22
N TYR A 165 9.79 -7.30 -3.83
CA TYR A 165 9.96 -8.50 -4.64
C TYR A 165 8.61 -9.16 -4.95
N LEU A 166 7.79 -9.41 -3.93
CA LEU A 166 6.48 -10.05 -4.08
C LEU A 166 5.52 -9.21 -4.94
N LEU A 167 5.58 -7.88 -4.84
CA LEU A 167 4.81 -7.00 -5.72
C LEU A 167 5.29 -7.07 -7.18
N LEU A 168 6.59 -7.17 -7.43
CA LEU A 168 7.14 -7.32 -8.78
C LEU A 168 6.79 -8.68 -9.40
N GLU A 169 6.87 -9.75 -8.61
CA GLU A 169 6.54 -11.12 -9.05
C GLU A 169 5.05 -11.31 -9.31
N GLY A 170 4.22 -10.59 -8.56
CA GLY A 170 2.75 -10.64 -8.65
C GLY A 170 2.16 -9.88 -9.85
N PRO A 171 0.83 -9.91 -9.99
CA PRO A 171 0.13 -9.18 -11.05
C PRO A 171 0.36 -7.66 -10.99
N GLN A 172 0.72 -7.11 -9.82
CA GLN A 172 1.03 -5.70 -9.62
C GLN A 172 2.34 -5.28 -10.30
N GLY A 173 3.25 -6.21 -10.57
CA GLY A 173 4.52 -5.95 -11.26
C GLY A 173 4.36 -5.38 -12.66
N ARG A 174 3.17 -5.56 -13.27
CA ARG A 174 2.84 -4.96 -14.59
C ARG A 174 2.79 -3.44 -14.57
N VAL A 175 2.56 -2.86 -13.40
CA VAL A 175 2.47 -1.40 -13.18
C VAL A 175 3.82 -0.82 -12.76
N LEU A 176 4.75 -1.66 -12.27
CA LEU A 176 6.05 -1.29 -11.73
C LEU A 176 7.16 -1.40 -12.75
#